data_453160c92b7f58479f2268dbbdd269cd
#
_entry.id   453160c92b7f58479f2268dbbdd269cd
#
_cell.length_a   1.000
_cell.length_b   1.000
_cell.length_c   1.000
_cell.angle_alpha   90.00
_cell.angle_beta   90.00
_cell.angle_gamma   90.00
#
_symmetry.space_group_name_H-M   'P 1'
#
loop_
_entity.id
_entity.type
_entity.pdbx_description
1 polymer ?
#
loop_
_entity_poly.entity_id
_entity_poly.type
_entity_poly.pdbx_seq_one_letter_code
_entity_poly.pdbx_strand_id
1 'polypeptide(L)'
;MLIVALLAPVLGAFGDFRGYRKKLFFGFMLLGALSCAALAATPLMDLSTQAQMEKVGMVILVLYIVSTIGFAGANLYYDSFLNDVTTEERMDKVSTMGYGLGYIGGSTIPLLIFLLMVGLFGVDMMVSMSFAFGLTAVWWFVFSLPLLKNVQQKSWVEKDPHPVRHSLRKLAGTAREIYRNKAMFVYLVAYFFYIDGVNTCLLYTSRCV
;
A
#
# COMPACT_ATOMS: atom_id res chain seq x y z
N MET A 1 2.11 -0.29 9.61
CA MET A 1 0.74 -0.79 9.43
C MET A 1 -0.22 -0.32 10.52
N LEU A 2 0.09 -0.48 11.80
CA LEU A 2 -0.82 -0.13 12.92
C LEU A 2 -1.25 1.34 12.93
N ILE A 3 -0.31 2.27 12.64
CA ILE A 3 -0.61 3.71 12.55
C ILE A 3 -1.66 4.00 11.48
N VAL A 4 -1.51 3.43 10.28
CA VAL A 4 -2.47 3.63 9.19
C VAL A 4 -3.82 2.98 9.51
N ALA A 5 -3.83 1.81 10.13
CA ALA A 5 -5.05 1.14 10.56
C ALA A 5 -5.85 1.99 11.58
N LEU A 6 -5.16 2.60 12.56
CA LEU A 6 -5.78 3.50 13.53
C LEU A 6 -6.28 4.81 12.90
N LEU A 7 -5.58 5.31 11.88
CA LEU A 7 -5.97 6.52 11.17
C LEU A 7 -6.96 6.29 10.04
N ALA A 8 -7.14 5.04 9.58
CA ALA A 8 -8.00 4.70 8.45
C ALA A 8 -9.43 5.27 8.55
N PRO A 9 -10.11 5.23 9.71
CA PRO A 9 -11.44 5.82 9.84
C PRO A 9 -11.45 7.33 9.62
N VAL A 10 -10.41 8.01 10.09
CA VAL A 10 -10.25 9.46 9.94
C VAL A 10 -9.91 9.80 8.48
N LEU A 11 -8.95 9.09 7.92
CA LEU A 11 -8.52 9.25 6.53
C LEU A 11 -9.67 8.94 5.55
N GLY A 12 -10.44 7.87 5.82
CA GLY A 12 -11.63 7.53 5.04
C GLY A 12 -12.67 8.64 5.03
N ALA A 13 -12.94 9.23 6.21
CA ALA A 13 -13.88 10.36 6.33
C ALA A 13 -13.49 11.57 5.45
N PHE A 14 -12.19 11.88 5.39
CA PHE A 14 -11.70 12.95 4.52
C PHE A 14 -11.76 12.55 3.03
N GLY A 15 -11.54 11.28 2.70
CA GLY A 15 -11.64 10.77 1.34
C GLY A 15 -13.06 10.81 0.76
N ASP A 16 -14.08 10.82 1.61
CA ASP A 16 -15.48 10.88 1.19
C ASP A 16 -15.91 12.26 0.70
N PHE A 17 -15.15 13.31 0.98
CA PHE A 17 -15.44 14.64 0.43
C PHE A 17 -15.17 14.72 -1.06
N ARG A 18 -15.96 15.53 -1.75
CA ARG A 18 -15.87 15.75 -3.18
C ARG A 18 -14.46 16.16 -3.62
N GLY A 19 -13.82 15.30 -4.44
CA GLY A 19 -12.50 15.56 -5.03
C GLY A 19 -11.30 15.38 -4.09
N TYR A 20 -11.51 15.02 -2.80
CA TYR A 20 -10.42 14.78 -1.87
C TYR A 20 -9.79 13.41 -2.04
N ARG A 21 -10.57 12.40 -2.42
CA ARG A 21 -10.11 11.01 -2.59
C ARG A 21 -8.90 10.90 -3.52
N LYS A 22 -8.97 11.52 -4.71
CA LYS A 22 -7.83 11.56 -5.65
C LYS A 22 -6.61 12.31 -5.11
N LYS A 23 -6.83 13.43 -4.44
CA LYS A 23 -5.74 14.25 -3.88
C LYS A 23 -5.00 13.50 -2.78
N LEU A 24 -5.75 12.82 -1.91
CA LEU A 24 -5.18 12.02 -0.82
C LEU A 24 -4.47 10.78 -1.37
N PHE A 25 -5.09 10.08 -2.33
CA PHE A 25 -4.42 8.98 -3.04
C PHE A 25 -3.09 9.45 -3.65
N PHE A 26 -3.10 10.54 -4.41
CA PHE A 26 -1.89 11.09 -5.02
C PHE A 26 -0.84 11.47 -3.99
N GLY A 27 -1.22 12.12 -2.89
CA GLY A 27 -0.31 12.51 -1.81
C GLY A 27 0.39 11.31 -1.18
N PHE A 28 -0.36 10.26 -0.80
CA PHE A 28 0.19 9.04 -0.23
C PHE A 28 1.02 8.24 -1.23
N MET A 29 0.57 8.13 -2.47
CA MET A 29 1.30 7.49 -3.55
C MET A 29 2.65 8.19 -3.81
N LEU A 30 2.64 9.52 -3.89
CA LEU A 30 3.86 10.30 -4.11
C LEU A 30 4.83 10.17 -2.92
N LEU A 31 4.32 10.24 -1.68
CA LEU A 31 5.11 10.02 -0.48
C LEU A 31 5.80 8.65 -0.51
N GLY A 32 5.05 7.60 -0.81
CA GLY A 32 5.59 6.24 -0.89
C GLY A 32 6.59 6.06 -2.03
N ALA A 33 6.26 6.53 -3.23
CA ALA A 33 7.12 6.41 -4.41
C ALA A 33 8.43 7.21 -4.25
N LEU A 34 8.39 8.43 -3.72
CA LEU A 34 9.60 9.22 -3.46
C LEU A 34 10.48 8.58 -2.39
N SER A 35 9.88 8.05 -1.32
CA SER A 35 10.64 7.33 -0.29
C SER A 35 11.28 6.05 -0.85
N CYS A 36 10.57 5.33 -1.72
CA CYS A 36 11.10 4.16 -2.42
C CYS A 36 12.23 4.54 -3.38
N ALA A 37 12.09 5.65 -4.12
CA ALA A 37 13.15 6.18 -4.97
C ALA A 37 14.39 6.61 -4.15
N ALA A 38 14.20 7.21 -2.98
CA ALA A 38 15.28 7.55 -2.08
C ALA A 38 16.01 6.30 -1.54
N LEU A 39 15.31 5.19 -1.33
CA LEU A 39 15.93 3.90 -0.98
C LEU A 39 16.87 3.40 -2.08
N ALA A 40 16.63 3.73 -3.35
CA ALA A 40 17.53 3.38 -4.45
C ALA A 40 18.93 4.01 -4.33
N ALA A 41 19.05 5.13 -3.64
CA ALA A 41 20.33 5.80 -3.41
C ALA A 41 21.13 5.21 -2.23
N THR A 42 20.50 4.47 -1.33
CA THR A 42 21.14 3.97 -0.10
C THR A 42 22.27 2.94 -0.33
N PRO A 43 22.18 2.01 -1.31
CA PRO A 43 23.27 1.10 -1.61
C PRO A 43 24.53 1.78 -2.18
N LEU A 44 24.39 3.02 -2.66
CA LEU A 44 25.50 3.82 -3.23
C LEU A 44 26.19 4.69 -2.18
N MET A 45 25.70 4.67 -0.93
CA MET A 45 26.30 5.42 0.17
C MET A 45 27.57 4.74 0.69
N ASP A 46 28.48 5.54 1.22
CA ASP A 46 29.72 5.03 1.82
C ASP A 46 29.41 4.23 3.10
N LEU A 47 29.85 2.98 3.13
CA LEU A 47 29.68 2.02 4.23
C LEU A 47 31.03 1.62 4.85
N SER A 48 32.08 2.41 4.67
CA SER A 48 33.43 2.05 5.07
C SER A 48 33.64 2.01 6.60
N THR A 49 32.81 2.71 7.36
CA THR A 49 32.93 2.80 8.82
C THR A 49 31.68 2.28 9.52
N GLN A 50 31.83 1.61 10.68
CA GLN A 50 30.70 1.12 11.48
C GLN A 50 29.67 2.23 11.78
N ALA A 51 30.14 3.43 12.12
CA ALA A 51 29.26 4.57 12.39
C ALA A 51 28.48 5.04 11.14
N GLN A 52 29.04 4.88 9.95
CA GLN A 52 28.33 5.15 8.67
C GLN A 52 27.29 4.07 8.39
N MET A 53 27.62 2.79 8.60
CA MET A 53 26.66 1.68 8.46
C MET A 53 25.44 1.86 9.36
N GLU A 54 25.63 2.26 10.63
CA GLU A 54 24.53 2.53 11.56
C GLU A 54 23.66 3.71 11.10
N LYS A 55 24.28 4.80 10.62
CA LYS A 55 23.54 5.95 10.07
C LYS A 55 22.73 5.59 8.82
N VAL A 56 23.35 4.89 7.88
CA VAL A 56 22.68 4.44 6.65
C VAL A 56 21.56 3.46 6.99
N GLY A 57 21.77 2.53 7.93
CA GLY A 57 20.73 1.62 8.42
C GLY A 57 19.53 2.37 9.01
N MET A 58 19.78 3.45 9.79
CA MET A 58 18.70 4.28 10.33
C MET A 58 17.93 5.01 9.21
N VAL A 59 18.64 5.54 8.21
CA VAL A 59 18.02 6.20 7.05
C VAL A 59 17.15 5.21 6.27
N ILE A 60 17.65 4.00 6.00
CA ILE A 60 16.89 2.92 5.36
C ILE A 60 15.62 2.61 6.15
N LEU A 61 15.74 2.45 7.46
CA LEU A 61 14.59 2.16 8.33
C LEU A 61 13.53 3.25 8.25
N VAL A 62 13.91 4.51 8.35
CA VAL A 62 12.99 5.65 8.27
C VAL A 62 12.33 5.71 6.90
N LEU A 63 13.10 5.62 5.82
CA LEU A 63 12.56 5.64 4.45
C LEU A 63 11.60 4.46 4.20
N TYR A 64 11.94 3.28 4.71
CA TYR A 64 11.08 2.10 4.62
C TYR A 64 9.75 2.30 5.37
N ILE A 65 9.80 2.85 6.59
CA ILE A 65 8.58 3.16 7.37
C ILE A 65 7.71 4.17 6.62
N VAL A 66 8.30 5.25 6.11
CA VAL A 66 7.58 6.29 5.36
C VAL A 66 6.99 5.74 4.06
N SER A 67 7.75 4.92 3.32
CA SER A 67 7.27 4.26 2.11
C SER A 67 6.10 3.32 2.41
N THR A 68 6.18 2.56 3.51
CA THR A 68 5.10 1.65 3.97
C THR A 68 3.83 2.42 4.36
N ILE A 69 3.96 3.57 5.03
CA ILE A 69 2.83 4.46 5.35
C ILE A 69 2.20 5.00 4.05
N GLY A 70 3.04 5.45 3.12
CA GLY A 70 2.59 5.91 1.80
C GLY A 70 1.82 4.83 1.04
N PHE A 71 2.34 3.61 1.01
CA PHE A 71 1.70 2.46 0.38
C PHE A 71 0.36 2.12 1.02
N ALA A 72 0.32 1.98 2.35
CA ALA A 72 -0.91 1.63 3.06
C ALA A 72 -1.99 2.72 2.95
N GLY A 73 -1.58 4.00 3.00
CA GLY A 73 -2.49 5.13 2.80
C GLY A 73 -3.01 5.21 1.35
N ALA A 74 -2.17 4.95 0.35
CA ALA A 74 -2.59 4.90 -1.04
C ALA A 74 -3.59 3.75 -1.29
N ASN A 75 -3.33 2.55 -0.75
CA ASN A 75 -4.23 1.40 -0.89
C ASN A 75 -5.61 1.66 -0.29
N LEU A 76 -5.70 2.35 0.85
CA LEU A 76 -6.98 2.73 1.46
C LEU A 76 -7.89 3.46 0.45
N TYR A 77 -7.33 4.41 -0.30
CA TYR A 77 -8.09 5.15 -1.30
C TYR A 77 -8.23 4.40 -2.62
N TYR A 78 -7.23 3.61 -3.01
CA TYR A 78 -7.28 2.77 -4.20
C TYR A 78 -8.47 1.81 -4.14
N ASP A 79 -8.62 1.07 -3.05
CA ASP A 79 -9.72 0.13 -2.85
C ASP A 79 -11.08 0.84 -2.86
N SER A 80 -11.15 2.06 -2.34
CA SER A 80 -12.40 2.83 -2.34
C SER A 80 -12.87 3.29 -3.74
N PHE A 81 -11.97 3.33 -4.74
CA PHE A 81 -12.35 3.63 -6.12
C PHE A 81 -13.04 2.47 -6.83
N LEU A 82 -12.99 1.25 -6.29
CA LEU A 82 -13.66 0.10 -6.88
C LEU A 82 -15.15 0.37 -7.11
N ASN A 83 -15.81 1.01 -6.16
CA ASN A 83 -17.23 1.40 -6.26
C ASN A 83 -17.49 2.47 -7.33
N ASP A 84 -16.50 3.27 -7.68
CA ASP A 84 -16.62 4.32 -8.69
C ASP A 84 -16.35 3.79 -10.11
N VAL A 85 -15.63 2.67 -10.24
CA VAL A 85 -15.18 2.09 -11.52
C VAL A 85 -16.13 1.05 -12.07
N THR A 86 -16.83 0.29 -11.20
CA THR A 86 -17.68 -0.83 -11.61
C THR A 86 -19.04 -0.83 -10.93
N THR A 87 -19.93 -1.71 -11.37
CA THR A 87 -21.24 -1.97 -10.77
C THR A 87 -21.15 -3.16 -9.80
N GLU A 88 -22.09 -3.27 -8.86
CA GLU A 88 -22.12 -4.36 -7.86
C GLU A 88 -22.04 -5.75 -8.51
N GLU A 89 -22.74 -5.95 -9.64
CA GLU A 89 -22.75 -7.24 -10.36
C GLU A 89 -21.38 -7.67 -10.91
N ARG A 90 -20.47 -6.72 -11.16
CA ARG A 90 -19.15 -6.97 -11.76
C ARG A 90 -18.01 -6.74 -10.77
N MET A 91 -18.31 -6.35 -9.54
CA MET A 91 -17.33 -5.94 -8.55
C MET A 91 -16.32 -7.04 -8.27
N ASP A 92 -16.77 -8.27 -8.03
CA ASP A 92 -15.91 -9.43 -7.76
C ASP A 92 -14.96 -9.72 -8.91
N LYS A 93 -15.47 -9.68 -10.14
CA LYS A 93 -14.66 -9.93 -11.34
C LYS A 93 -13.59 -8.85 -11.53
N VAL A 94 -13.97 -7.58 -11.41
CA VAL A 94 -13.05 -6.45 -11.59
C VAL A 94 -12.00 -6.44 -10.47
N SER A 95 -12.40 -6.67 -9.24
CA SER A 95 -11.50 -6.77 -8.10
C SER A 95 -10.50 -7.91 -8.27
N THR A 96 -10.97 -9.13 -8.56
CA THR A 96 -10.12 -10.31 -8.76
C THR A 96 -9.12 -10.12 -9.91
N MET A 97 -9.58 -9.57 -11.05
CA MET A 97 -8.68 -9.25 -12.17
C MET A 97 -7.68 -8.17 -11.80
N GLY A 98 -8.10 -7.14 -11.08
CA GLY A 98 -7.21 -6.06 -10.63
C GLY A 98 -6.10 -6.57 -9.72
N TYR A 99 -6.44 -7.39 -8.73
CA TYR A 99 -5.47 -8.03 -7.86
C TYR A 99 -4.55 -8.99 -8.62
N GLY A 100 -5.09 -9.86 -9.48
CA GLY A 100 -4.30 -10.78 -10.29
C GLY A 100 -3.29 -10.07 -11.19
N LEU A 101 -3.71 -9.06 -11.94
CA LEU A 101 -2.81 -8.24 -12.76
C LEU A 101 -1.83 -7.44 -11.90
N GLY A 102 -2.24 -6.98 -10.73
CA GLY A 102 -1.39 -6.30 -9.77
C GLY A 102 -0.25 -7.17 -9.27
N TYR A 103 -0.51 -8.44 -8.94
CA TYR A 103 0.53 -9.39 -8.54
C TYR A 103 1.49 -9.71 -9.68
N ILE A 104 0.97 -9.96 -10.89
CA ILE A 104 1.82 -10.24 -12.06
C ILE A 104 2.67 -9.01 -12.41
N GLY A 105 2.04 -7.84 -12.55
CA GLY A 105 2.72 -6.62 -12.95
C GLY A 105 3.59 -6.03 -11.83
N GLY A 106 3.05 -5.88 -10.63
CA GLY A 106 3.69 -5.15 -9.54
C GLY A 106 4.77 -5.93 -8.78
N SER A 107 4.60 -7.25 -8.64
CA SER A 107 5.55 -8.08 -7.87
C SER A 107 6.40 -8.97 -8.77
N THR A 108 5.77 -9.75 -9.67
CA THR A 108 6.46 -10.78 -10.43
C THR A 108 7.47 -10.19 -11.42
N ILE A 109 7.09 -9.15 -12.17
CA ILE A 109 7.97 -8.55 -13.18
C ILE A 109 9.19 -7.87 -12.55
N PRO A 110 9.07 -6.98 -11.57
CA PRO A 110 10.23 -6.37 -10.90
C PRO A 110 11.14 -7.41 -10.23
N LEU A 111 10.56 -8.44 -9.59
CA LEU A 111 11.32 -9.52 -8.98
C LEU A 111 12.12 -10.34 -10.01
N LEU A 112 11.50 -10.71 -11.14
CA LEU A 112 12.18 -11.44 -12.20
C LEU A 112 13.34 -10.63 -12.79
N ILE A 113 13.16 -9.33 -13.01
CA ILE A 113 14.22 -8.45 -13.49
C ILE A 113 15.38 -8.43 -12.49
N PHE A 114 15.10 -8.28 -11.20
CA PHE A 114 16.12 -8.33 -10.14
C PHE A 114 16.89 -9.66 -10.15
N LEU A 115 16.18 -10.79 -10.18
CA LEU A 115 16.80 -12.13 -10.20
C LEU A 115 17.65 -12.36 -11.46
N LEU A 116 17.22 -11.87 -12.61
CA LEU A 116 18.02 -11.94 -13.85
C LEU A 116 19.28 -11.10 -13.75
N MET A 117 19.21 -9.89 -13.17
CA MET A 117 20.40 -9.05 -12.98
C MET A 117 21.45 -9.73 -12.11
N VAL A 118 21.04 -10.28 -10.97
CA VAL A 118 21.97 -10.94 -10.03
C VAL A 118 22.41 -12.32 -10.55
N GLY A 119 21.45 -13.16 -10.97
CA GLY A 119 21.70 -14.57 -11.25
C GLY A 119 22.27 -14.85 -12.64
N LEU A 120 21.79 -14.14 -13.67
CA LEU A 120 22.20 -14.39 -15.05
C LEU A 120 23.29 -13.45 -15.52
N PHE A 121 23.18 -12.15 -15.21
CA PHE A 121 24.12 -11.15 -15.65
C PHE A 121 25.26 -10.89 -14.67
N GLY A 122 25.23 -11.49 -13.47
CA GLY A 122 26.27 -11.35 -12.46
C GLY A 122 26.48 -9.90 -11.99
N VAL A 123 25.44 -9.08 -12.06
CA VAL A 123 25.48 -7.67 -11.59
C VAL A 123 25.63 -7.66 -10.09
N ASP A 124 26.45 -6.75 -9.58
CA ASP A 124 26.64 -6.58 -8.14
C ASP A 124 25.31 -6.43 -7.40
N MET A 125 25.21 -7.05 -6.22
CA MET A 125 23.99 -7.11 -5.43
C MET A 125 23.50 -5.71 -5.03
N MET A 126 24.40 -4.80 -4.66
CA MET A 126 24.06 -3.44 -4.25
C MET A 126 23.49 -2.64 -5.43
N VAL A 127 24.10 -2.78 -6.60
CA VAL A 127 23.62 -2.14 -7.84
C VAL A 127 22.24 -2.69 -8.22
N SER A 128 22.06 -4.00 -8.12
CA SER A 128 20.78 -4.66 -8.42
C SER A 128 19.66 -4.23 -7.46
N MET A 129 19.95 -4.08 -6.17
CA MET A 129 19.02 -3.55 -5.17
C MET A 129 18.64 -2.09 -5.47
N SER A 130 19.63 -1.24 -5.76
CA SER A 130 19.41 0.15 -6.15
C SER A 130 18.47 0.25 -7.36
N PHE A 131 18.75 -0.54 -8.39
CA PHE A 131 17.92 -0.62 -9.58
C PHE A 131 16.50 -1.11 -9.27
N ALA A 132 16.34 -2.15 -8.43
CA ALA A 132 15.05 -2.70 -8.06
C ALA A 132 14.17 -1.67 -7.34
N PHE A 133 14.71 -0.91 -6.39
CA PHE A 133 13.98 0.17 -5.71
C PHE A 133 13.60 1.29 -6.69
N GLY A 134 14.52 1.71 -7.54
CA GLY A 134 14.27 2.73 -8.56
C GLY A 134 13.19 2.31 -9.55
N LEU A 135 13.29 1.08 -10.05
CA LEU A 135 12.28 0.48 -10.93
C LEU A 135 10.91 0.43 -10.25
N THR A 136 10.84 -0.02 -9.01
CA THR A 136 9.58 -0.10 -8.24
C THR A 136 8.95 1.28 -8.08
N ALA A 137 9.72 2.30 -7.76
CA ALA A 137 9.23 3.67 -7.59
C ALA A 137 8.65 4.23 -8.90
N VAL A 138 9.37 4.08 -10.00
CA VAL A 138 8.92 4.52 -11.35
C VAL A 138 7.69 3.72 -11.78
N TRP A 139 7.71 2.41 -11.59
CA TRP A 139 6.61 1.51 -11.91
C TRP A 139 5.32 1.92 -11.19
N TRP A 140 5.42 2.10 -9.88
CA TRP A 140 4.28 2.52 -9.08
C TRP A 140 3.72 3.86 -9.54
N PHE A 141 4.58 4.85 -9.79
CA PHE A 141 4.17 6.15 -10.29
C PHE A 141 3.46 6.04 -11.65
N VAL A 142 4.07 5.38 -12.63
CA VAL A 142 3.54 5.25 -13.99
C VAL A 142 2.18 4.53 -14.01
N PHE A 143 2.06 3.41 -13.30
CA PHE A 143 0.81 2.64 -13.25
C PHE A 143 -0.29 3.28 -12.40
N SER A 144 0.03 4.29 -11.59
CA SER A 144 -0.97 5.12 -10.89
C SER A 144 -1.57 6.21 -11.78
N LEU A 145 -0.89 6.62 -12.87
CA LEU A 145 -1.36 7.69 -13.74
C LEU A 145 -2.72 7.39 -14.43
N PRO A 146 -3.00 6.19 -14.94
CA PRO A 146 -4.29 5.87 -15.54
C PRO A 146 -5.46 6.07 -14.56
N LEU A 147 -5.29 5.68 -13.28
CA LEU A 147 -6.29 5.91 -12.24
C LEU A 147 -6.53 7.41 -12.04
N LEU A 148 -5.46 8.18 -11.89
CA LEU A 148 -5.55 9.62 -11.69
C LEU A 148 -6.21 10.36 -12.85
N LYS A 149 -5.98 9.91 -14.09
CA LYS A 149 -6.56 10.53 -15.30
C LYS A 149 -8.01 10.11 -15.52
N ASN A 150 -8.30 8.82 -15.44
CA ASN A 150 -9.54 8.25 -15.99
C ASN A 150 -10.64 8.05 -14.93
N VAL A 151 -10.26 7.76 -13.66
CA VAL A 151 -11.25 7.49 -12.62
C VAL A 151 -11.78 8.79 -12.04
N GLN A 152 -13.10 8.91 -11.92
CA GLN A 152 -13.77 10.05 -11.28
C GLN A 152 -14.53 9.56 -10.05
N GLN A 153 -14.43 10.31 -8.96
CA GLN A 153 -15.22 10.04 -7.76
C GLN A 153 -16.71 10.31 -8.06
N LYS A 154 -17.52 9.25 -8.08
CA LYS A 154 -18.97 9.34 -8.33
C LYS A 154 -19.78 9.52 -7.06
N SER A 155 -19.31 8.92 -5.96
CA SER A 155 -19.95 9.03 -4.65
C SER A 155 -19.16 9.96 -3.75
N TRP A 156 -19.82 10.99 -3.23
CA TRP A 156 -19.24 11.92 -2.25
C TRP A 156 -20.29 12.34 -1.21
N VAL A 157 -19.79 12.76 -0.06
CA VAL A 157 -20.60 13.37 0.99
C VAL A 157 -20.31 14.87 0.99
N GLU A 158 -21.36 15.70 1.23
CA GLU A 158 -21.17 17.13 1.44
C GLU A 158 -20.34 17.38 2.70
N LYS A 159 -19.65 18.54 2.75
CA LYS A 159 -18.80 18.88 3.89
C LYS A 159 -19.61 18.90 5.19
N ASP A 160 -19.34 17.93 6.05
CA ASP A 160 -19.85 17.86 7.40
C ASP A 160 -18.95 18.71 8.31
N PRO A 161 -19.50 19.55 9.20
CA PRO A 161 -18.72 20.29 10.18
C PRO A 161 -17.92 19.38 11.15
N HIS A 162 -18.36 18.12 11.34
CA HIS A 162 -17.70 17.16 12.22
C HIS A 162 -17.46 15.78 11.56
N PRO A 163 -16.67 15.69 10.49
CA PRO A 163 -16.53 14.47 9.66
C PRO A 163 -15.98 13.28 10.46
N VAL A 164 -14.99 13.53 11.29
CA VAL A 164 -14.33 12.48 12.10
C VAL A 164 -15.31 11.87 13.11
N ARG A 165 -16.07 12.71 13.82
CA ARG A 165 -17.06 12.26 14.79
C ARG A 165 -18.17 11.43 14.13
N HIS A 166 -18.62 11.85 12.95
CA HIS A 166 -19.62 11.13 12.18
C HIS A 166 -19.11 9.77 11.71
N SER A 167 -17.89 9.71 11.20
CA SER A 167 -17.26 8.45 10.77
C SER A 167 -17.02 7.49 11.94
N LEU A 168 -16.53 7.99 13.06
CA LEU A 168 -16.36 7.15 14.26
C LEU A 168 -17.70 6.61 14.76
N ARG A 169 -18.77 7.41 14.71
CA ARG A 169 -20.12 6.94 15.07
C ARG A 169 -20.64 5.87 14.11
N LYS A 170 -20.44 6.05 12.80
CA LYS A 170 -20.78 5.02 11.79
C LYS A 170 -20.01 3.73 12.04
N LEU A 171 -18.69 3.82 12.27
CA LEU A 171 -17.86 2.66 12.61
C LEU A 171 -18.34 1.93 13.85
N ALA A 172 -18.66 2.66 14.90
CA ALA A 172 -19.21 2.05 16.11
C ALA A 172 -20.57 1.37 15.84
N GLY A 173 -21.40 1.95 14.99
CA GLY A 173 -22.64 1.34 14.51
C GLY A 173 -22.40 0.04 13.76
N THR A 174 -21.54 0.09 12.75
CA THR A 174 -21.16 -1.09 11.95
C THR A 174 -20.51 -2.18 12.81
N ALA A 175 -19.62 -1.85 13.72
CA ALA A 175 -19.02 -2.79 14.65
C ALA A 175 -20.10 -3.49 15.53
N ARG A 176 -21.11 -2.74 15.97
CA ARG A 176 -22.23 -3.29 16.73
C ARG A 176 -23.09 -4.24 15.90
N GLU A 177 -23.35 -3.91 14.63
CA GLU A 177 -24.09 -4.78 13.71
C GLU A 177 -23.33 -6.07 13.42
N ILE A 178 -22.03 -5.98 13.16
CA ILE A 178 -21.14 -7.13 12.96
C ILE A 178 -21.17 -8.04 14.19
N TYR A 179 -21.04 -7.46 15.39
CA TYR A 179 -21.08 -8.25 16.64
C TYR A 179 -22.42 -8.97 16.84
N ARG A 180 -23.53 -8.38 16.40
CA ARG A 180 -24.86 -9.00 16.46
C ARG A 180 -25.06 -10.11 15.43
N ASN A 181 -24.36 -10.04 14.29
CA ASN A 181 -24.40 -11.07 13.25
C ASN A 181 -23.28 -12.08 13.47
N LYS A 182 -23.61 -13.21 14.15
CA LYS A 182 -22.63 -14.25 14.51
C LYS A 182 -21.84 -14.78 13.32
N ALA A 183 -22.47 -14.96 12.15
CA ALA A 183 -21.79 -15.46 10.95
C ALA A 183 -20.73 -14.47 10.47
N MET A 184 -21.07 -13.17 10.41
CA MET A 184 -20.18 -12.11 10.00
C MET A 184 -19.03 -11.91 11.00
N PHE A 185 -19.33 -12.00 12.30
CA PHE A 185 -18.30 -11.91 13.35
C PHE A 185 -17.30 -13.06 13.25
N VAL A 186 -17.77 -14.32 13.15
CA VAL A 186 -16.90 -15.50 13.01
C VAL A 186 -16.06 -15.42 11.73
N TYR A 187 -16.65 -14.98 10.61
CA TYR A 187 -15.92 -14.77 9.36
C TYR A 187 -14.78 -13.76 9.52
N LEU A 188 -15.04 -12.62 10.16
CA LEU A 188 -14.00 -11.59 10.37
C LEU A 188 -12.88 -12.07 11.29
N VAL A 189 -13.22 -12.80 12.36
CA VAL A 189 -12.22 -13.39 13.26
C VAL A 189 -11.38 -14.43 12.53
N ALA A 190 -12.01 -15.32 11.76
CA ALA A 190 -11.31 -16.31 10.95
C ALA A 190 -10.40 -15.65 9.90
N TYR A 191 -10.88 -14.61 9.22
CA TYR A 191 -10.10 -13.83 8.27
C TYR A 191 -8.91 -13.14 8.92
N PHE A 192 -9.08 -12.58 10.11
CA PHE A 192 -7.98 -11.95 10.86
C PHE A 192 -6.87 -12.97 11.15
N PHE A 193 -7.20 -14.14 11.69
CA PHE A 193 -6.19 -15.19 11.93
C PHE A 193 -5.55 -15.73 10.65
N TYR A 194 -6.34 -15.87 9.58
CA TYR A 194 -5.82 -16.30 8.27
C TYR A 194 -4.78 -15.32 7.72
N ILE A 195 -5.10 -14.03 7.71
CA ILE A 195 -4.22 -12.98 7.20
C ILE A 195 -2.95 -12.83 8.07
N ASP A 196 -3.11 -12.93 9.38
CA ASP A 196 -1.98 -12.89 10.32
C ASP A 196 -1.04 -14.10 10.10
N GLY A 197 -1.60 -15.29 9.94
CA GLY A 197 -0.86 -16.49 9.59
C GLY A 197 -0.09 -16.37 8.29
N VAL A 198 -0.72 -15.89 7.22
CA VAL A 198 -0.07 -15.67 5.90
C VAL A 198 1.08 -14.67 6.02
N ASN A 199 0.86 -13.52 6.66
CA ASN A 199 1.89 -12.50 6.84
C ASN A 199 3.06 -13.01 7.69
N THR A 200 2.78 -13.78 8.71
CA THR A 200 3.80 -14.38 9.60
C THR A 200 4.62 -15.41 8.84
N CYS A 201 3.99 -16.31 8.07
CA CYS A 201 4.70 -17.28 7.25
C CYS A 201 5.63 -16.60 6.22
N LEU A 202 5.19 -15.54 5.56
CA LEU A 202 6.02 -14.78 4.63
C LEU A 202 7.24 -14.17 5.30
N LEU A 203 7.10 -13.62 6.51
CA LEU A 203 8.22 -13.09 7.29
C LEU A 203 9.20 -14.18 7.73
N TYR A 204 8.72 -15.35 8.14
CA TYR A 204 9.59 -16.49 8.53
C TYR A 204 10.35 -17.02 7.32
N THR A 205 9.70 -17.20 6.18
CA THR A 205 10.35 -17.70 4.95
C THR A 205 11.46 -16.77 4.47
N SER A 206 11.29 -15.45 4.61
CA SER A 206 12.32 -14.47 4.26
C SER A 206 13.53 -14.46 5.20
N ARG A 207 13.43 -15.08 6.40
CA ARG A 207 14.55 -15.22 7.35
C ARG A 207 15.33 -16.53 7.21
N CYS A 208 14.76 -17.51 6.49
CA CYS A 208 15.37 -18.82 6.30
C CYS A 208 16.15 -18.94 4.97
N VAL A 209 16.20 -17.87 4.18
CA VAL A 209 16.99 -17.74 2.96
C VAL A 209 18.08 -16.69 3.18
#